data_223fb7f155a5eeea92b1c9e342f78263
#
_entry.id   223fb7f155a5eeea92b1c9e342f78263
#
_cell.length_a   1.000
_cell.length_b   1.000
_cell.length_c   1.000
_cell.angle_alpha   90.00
_cell.angle_beta   90.00
_cell.angle_gamma   90.00
#
_symmetry.space_group_name_H-M   'P 1'
#
loop_
_entity.id
_entity.type
_entity.pdbx_description
1 polymer ?
#
loop_
_entity_poly.entity_id
_entity_poly.type
_entity_poly.pdbx_seq_one_letter_code
_entity_poly.pdbx_strand_id
1 'polypeptide(L)'
;MSRILAIDFGTKRIGLAVTDPMQIIASPLNTVSPKDFDSFIADYLKTEEVDDFVIGYPVQMNNQPSESVNYINPFIKKLKKTFPEKHIHLVDERFTSQMALRTMIDGGVKKKDRQDKSMVDKISAAIILQSFLDKRSNDKENNRLK
;
A
#
# COMPACT_ATOMS: atom_id res chain seq x y z
N MET A 1 16.77 -2.88 11.39
CA MET A 1 16.23 -2.81 10.02
C MET A 1 14.77 -2.44 10.06
N SER A 2 14.34 -1.59 9.15
CA SER A 2 12.98 -1.07 9.17
C SER A 2 12.09 -1.79 8.15
N ARG A 3 10.79 -1.86 8.47
CA ARG A 3 9.79 -2.36 7.54
C ARG A 3 9.35 -1.24 6.60
N ILE A 4 8.78 -1.62 5.46
CA ILE A 4 8.10 -0.68 4.56
C ILE A 4 6.61 -0.92 4.74
N LEU A 5 5.83 0.14 4.91
CA LEU A 5 4.39 0.05 5.10
C LEU A 5 3.68 0.62 3.88
N ALA A 6 2.80 -0.17 3.28
CA ALA A 6 2.01 0.25 2.11
C ALA A 6 0.59 0.61 2.52
N ILE A 7 0.04 1.59 1.84
CA ILE A 7 -1.28 2.15 2.11
C ILE A 7 -2.08 2.17 0.81
N ASP A 8 -3.23 1.51 0.83
CA ASP A 8 -4.23 1.61 -0.24
C ASP A 8 -5.37 2.46 0.30
N PHE A 9 -5.33 3.75 -0.02
CA PHE A 9 -6.27 4.73 0.54
C PHE A 9 -7.63 4.63 -0.12
N GLY A 10 -8.68 4.55 0.69
CA GLY A 10 -10.06 4.69 0.29
C GLY A 10 -10.80 5.62 1.23
N THR A 11 -11.90 6.23 0.77
CA THR A 11 -12.67 7.14 1.59
C THR A 11 -13.42 6.45 2.72
N LYS A 12 -13.70 5.15 2.56
CA LYS A 12 -14.40 4.34 3.56
C LYS A 12 -13.47 3.40 4.31
N ARG A 13 -12.43 2.90 3.65
CA ARG A 13 -11.50 1.93 4.21
C ARG A 13 -10.11 2.18 3.68
N ILE A 14 -9.12 1.93 4.51
CA ILE A 14 -7.69 2.01 4.14
C ILE A 14 -7.08 0.64 4.34
N GLY A 15 -6.58 0.04 3.25
CA GLY A 15 -5.86 -1.23 3.31
C GLY A 15 -4.40 -0.99 3.63
N LEU A 16 -3.83 -1.88 4.46
CA LEU A 16 -2.45 -1.76 4.93
C LEU A 16 -1.70 -3.07 4.72
N ALA A 17 -0.45 -2.95 4.33
CA ALA A 17 0.47 -4.07 4.18
C ALA A 17 1.86 -3.65 4.66
N VAL A 18 2.68 -4.62 5.05
CA VAL A 18 4.03 -4.35 5.53
C VAL A 18 4.99 -5.40 4.98
N THR A 19 6.27 -5.02 4.91
CA THR A 19 7.34 -5.99 4.67
C THR A 19 7.83 -6.56 6.01
N ASP A 20 8.58 -7.67 5.90
CA ASP A 20 9.44 -8.11 6.99
C ASP A 20 10.58 -7.08 7.20
N PRO A 21 11.32 -7.16 8.32
CA PRO A 21 12.44 -6.23 8.57
C PRO A 21 13.53 -6.27 7.50
N MET A 22 13.67 -7.39 6.79
CA MET A 22 14.62 -7.54 5.69
C MET A 22 14.12 -6.95 4.38
N GLN A 23 12.87 -6.49 4.34
CA GLN A 23 12.25 -5.87 3.15
C GLN A 23 12.21 -6.81 1.94
N ILE A 24 11.88 -8.08 2.17
CA ILE A 24 11.86 -9.12 1.14
C ILE A 24 10.44 -9.47 0.73
N ILE A 25 9.55 -9.66 1.70
CA ILE A 25 8.19 -10.17 1.48
C ILE A 25 7.16 -9.14 1.88
N ALA A 26 6.19 -8.90 0.99
CA ALA A 26 5.03 -8.05 1.27
C ALA A 26 3.90 -8.92 1.84
N SER A 27 3.32 -8.51 2.96
CA SER A 27 2.22 -9.23 3.62
C SER A 27 1.09 -8.29 3.97
N PRO A 28 -0.19 -8.70 3.76
CA PRO A 28 -1.31 -7.91 4.24
C PRO A 28 -1.24 -7.73 5.75
N LEU A 29 -1.53 -6.53 6.23
CA LEU A 29 -1.50 -6.23 7.66
C LEU A 29 -2.89 -6.06 8.25
N ASN A 30 -3.66 -5.10 7.73
CA ASN A 30 -4.98 -4.79 8.27
C ASN A 30 -5.74 -3.89 7.31
N THR A 31 -7.02 -3.72 7.60
CA THR A 31 -7.88 -2.72 6.95
C THR A 31 -8.51 -1.89 8.05
N VAL A 32 -8.35 -0.58 7.98
CA VAL A 32 -8.86 0.34 9.00
C VAL A 32 -9.72 1.43 8.35
N SER A 33 -10.58 2.06 9.14
CA SER A 33 -11.29 3.25 8.66
C SER A 33 -10.33 4.45 8.62
N PRO A 34 -10.60 5.47 7.78
CA PRO A 34 -9.79 6.69 7.80
C PRO A 34 -9.78 7.35 9.19
N LYS A 35 -10.86 7.21 9.94
CA LYS A 35 -11.00 7.72 11.29
C LYS A 35 -9.99 7.08 12.25
N ASP A 36 -9.73 5.77 12.09
CA ASP A 36 -8.87 5.01 12.99
C ASP A 36 -7.43 4.93 12.51
N PHE A 37 -7.14 5.43 11.31
CA PHE A 37 -5.82 5.29 10.68
C PHE A 37 -4.70 5.86 11.54
N ASP A 38 -4.86 7.10 12.01
CA ASP A 38 -3.80 7.78 12.76
C ASP A 38 -3.45 7.05 14.05
N SER A 39 -4.46 6.59 14.79
CA SER A 39 -4.24 5.85 16.03
C SER A 39 -3.64 4.48 15.77
N PHE A 40 -4.07 3.80 14.70
CA PHE A 40 -3.50 2.50 14.34
C PHE A 40 -2.01 2.64 14.01
N ILE A 41 -1.66 3.61 13.18
CA ILE A 41 -0.26 3.82 12.78
C ILE A 41 0.58 4.23 14.00
N ALA A 42 0.08 5.12 14.85
CA ALA A 42 0.80 5.54 16.04
C ALA A 42 1.12 4.34 16.94
N ASP A 43 0.15 3.45 17.15
CA ASP A 43 0.34 2.24 17.95
C ASP A 43 1.32 1.26 17.28
N TYR A 44 1.20 1.09 15.97
CA TYR A 44 2.07 0.19 15.22
C TYR A 44 3.54 0.64 15.30
N LEU A 45 3.79 1.94 15.18
CA LEU A 45 5.14 2.50 15.21
C LEU A 45 5.78 2.45 16.59
N LYS A 46 5.02 2.17 17.64
CA LYS A 46 5.57 1.98 18.99
C LYS A 46 6.37 0.69 19.11
N THR A 47 5.99 -0.35 18.35
CA THR A 47 6.60 -1.67 18.44
C THR A 47 7.38 -2.05 17.19
N GLU A 48 7.07 -1.44 16.03
CA GLU A 48 7.70 -1.78 14.76
C GLU A 48 8.36 -0.56 14.14
N GLU A 49 9.57 -0.74 13.65
CA GLU A 49 10.31 0.32 13.00
C GLU A 49 9.91 0.41 11.53
N VAL A 50 9.43 1.58 11.09
CA VAL A 50 9.02 1.87 9.73
C VAL A 50 9.62 3.21 9.32
N ASP A 51 10.42 3.23 8.25
CA ASP A 51 11.01 4.47 7.74
C ASP A 51 10.36 4.92 6.44
N ASP A 52 9.72 4.02 5.71
CA ASP A 52 9.16 4.28 4.39
C ASP A 52 7.68 3.94 4.35
N PHE A 53 6.89 4.84 3.78
CA PHE A 53 5.49 4.61 3.41
C PHE A 53 5.38 4.54 1.89
N VAL A 54 4.62 3.57 1.39
CA VAL A 54 4.30 3.43 -0.03
C VAL A 54 2.80 3.61 -0.19
N ILE A 55 2.38 4.52 -1.06
CA ILE A 55 0.96 4.81 -1.26
C ILE A 55 0.61 4.53 -2.71
N GLY A 56 -0.44 3.72 -2.93
CA GLY A 56 -1.01 3.53 -4.25
C GLY A 56 -1.70 4.81 -4.70
N TYR A 57 -1.23 5.39 -5.79
CA TYR A 57 -1.77 6.65 -6.29
C TYR A 57 -2.68 6.38 -7.48
N PRO A 58 -3.94 6.85 -7.44
CA PRO A 58 -4.91 6.56 -8.51
C PRO A 58 -4.60 7.36 -9.77
N VAL A 59 -4.51 6.65 -10.90
CA VAL A 59 -4.32 7.25 -12.23
C VAL A 59 -5.31 6.61 -13.17
N GLN A 60 -6.00 7.42 -13.97
CA GLN A 60 -6.91 6.90 -14.98
C GLN A 60 -6.13 6.37 -16.19
N MET A 61 -6.80 5.52 -16.98
CA MET A 61 -6.22 4.87 -18.16
C MET A 61 -5.64 5.85 -19.18
N ASN A 62 -6.19 7.07 -19.22
CA ASN A 62 -5.75 8.12 -20.14
C ASN A 62 -4.66 9.03 -19.53
N ASN A 63 -4.04 8.59 -18.45
CA ASN A 63 -3.01 9.32 -17.71
C ASN A 63 -3.51 10.59 -17.03
N GLN A 64 -4.83 10.75 -16.90
CA GLN A 64 -5.42 11.84 -16.14
C GLN A 64 -5.72 11.40 -14.71
N PRO A 65 -5.60 12.29 -13.72
CA PRO A 65 -5.93 11.94 -12.34
C PRO A 65 -7.39 11.53 -12.21
N SER A 66 -7.66 10.51 -11.40
CA SER A 66 -9.03 10.12 -11.08
C SER A 66 -9.63 11.07 -10.05
N GLU A 67 -10.96 10.97 -9.84
CA GLU A 67 -11.63 11.76 -8.81
C GLU A 67 -11.09 11.47 -7.41
N SER A 68 -10.56 10.27 -7.19
CA SER A 68 -9.96 9.88 -5.90
C SER A 68 -8.81 10.78 -5.50
N VAL A 69 -8.16 11.46 -6.45
CA VAL A 69 -7.06 12.39 -6.19
C VAL A 69 -7.52 13.51 -5.24
N ASN A 70 -8.78 13.94 -5.34
CA ASN A 70 -9.32 14.99 -4.49
C ASN A 70 -9.33 14.60 -3.00
N TYR A 71 -9.33 13.31 -2.71
CA TYR A 71 -9.31 12.78 -1.34
C TYR A 71 -7.93 12.35 -0.90
N ILE A 72 -7.16 11.74 -1.81
CA ILE A 72 -5.86 11.19 -1.45
C ILE A 72 -4.78 12.26 -1.28
N ASN A 73 -4.83 13.35 -2.05
CA ASN A 73 -3.84 14.41 -1.93
C ASN A 73 -3.85 15.08 -0.55
N PRO A 74 -5.00 15.44 0.04
CA PRO A 74 -5.03 15.92 1.42
C PRO A 74 -4.52 14.90 2.42
N PHE A 75 -4.82 13.62 2.20
CA PHE A 75 -4.33 12.53 3.05
C PHE A 75 -2.79 12.46 3.02
N ILE A 76 -2.20 12.50 1.84
CA ILE A 76 -0.73 12.47 1.68
C ILE A 76 -0.09 13.68 2.36
N LYS A 77 -0.68 14.86 2.17
CA LYS A 77 -0.19 16.09 2.78
C LYS A 77 -0.20 16.01 4.30
N LYS A 78 -1.27 15.48 4.87
CA LYS A 78 -1.39 15.28 6.32
C LYS A 78 -0.37 14.26 6.81
N LEU A 79 -0.17 13.18 6.06
CA LEU A 79 0.80 12.14 6.41
C LEU A 79 2.22 12.69 6.44
N LYS A 80 2.61 13.48 5.46
CA LYS A 80 3.92 14.15 5.42
C LYS A 80 4.11 15.09 6.59
N LYS A 81 3.05 15.79 6.99
CA LYS A 81 3.09 16.72 8.11
C LYS A 81 3.21 15.99 9.44
N THR A 82 2.50 14.85 9.58
CA THR A 82 2.51 14.07 10.80
C THR A 82 3.82 13.31 11.00
N PHE A 83 4.41 12.81 9.91
CA PHE A 83 5.64 12.02 9.93
C PHE A 83 6.68 12.62 8.98
N PRO A 84 7.22 13.80 9.30
CA PRO A 84 8.14 14.49 8.38
C PRO A 84 9.47 13.74 8.18
N GLU A 85 9.85 12.87 9.10
CA GLU A 85 11.08 12.08 9.01
C GLU A 85 10.93 10.82 8.17
N LYS A 86 9.71 10.45 7.79
CA LYS A 86 9.45 9.26 6.97
C LYS A 86 9.49 9.60 5.49
N HIS A 87 9.94 8.64 4.68
CA HIS A 87 9.93 8.78 3.22
C HIS A 87 8.60 8.29 2.67
N ILE A 88 7.99 9.03 1.75
CA ILE A 88 6.72 8.66 1.13
C ILE A 88 6.94 8.44 -0.35
N HIS A 89 6.59 7.25 -0.83
CA HIS A 89 6.72 6.84 -2.22
C HIS A 89 5.34 6.61 -2.81
N LEU A 90 5.12 7.05 -4.05
CA LEU A 90 3.86 6.86 -4.75
C LEU A 90 4.02 5.79 -5.83
N VAL A 91 3.05 4.89 -5.90
CA VAL A 91 3.02 3.80 -6.88
C VAL A 91 1.71 3.86 -7.64
N ASP A 92 1.76 3.70 -8.96
CA ASP A 92 0.56 3.63 -9.80
C ASP A 92 -0.25 2.39 -9.42
N GLU A 93 -1.51 2.61 -9.00
CA GLU A 93 -2.36 1.52 -8.51
C GLU A 93 -3.36 1.01 -9.56
N ARG A 94 -3.17 1.33 -10.85
CA ARG A 94 -4.07 0.85 -11.90
C ARG A 94 -4.20 -0.67 -11.84
N PHE A 95 -5.45 -1.16 -11.90
CA PHE A 95 -5.80 -2.59 -11.91
C PHE A 95 -5.44 -3.35 -10.63
N THR A 96 -5.05 -2.68 -9.55
CA THR A 96 -4.64 -3.35 -8.31
C THR A 96 -5.75 -4.22 -7.73
N SER A 97 -7.00 -3.73 -7.73
CA SER A 97 -8.15 -4.50 -7.21
C SER A 97 -8.40 -5.77 -8.02
N GLN A 98 -8.26 -5.68 -9.36
CA GLN A 98 -8.40 -6.85 -10.23
C GLN A 98 -7.30 -7.86 -9.98
N MET A 99 -6.08 -7.39 -9.78
CA MET A 99 -4.93 -8.26 -9.45
C MET A 99 -5.15 -8.94 -8.10
N ALA A 100 -5.69 -8.19 -7.12
CA ALA A 100 -5.98 -8.74 -5.81
C ALA A 100 -7.02 -9.87 -5.89
N LEU A 101 -8.11 -9.66 -6.64
CA LEU A 101 -9.12 -10.70 -6.83
C LEU A 101 -8.54 -11.94 -7.51
N ARG A 102 -7.74 -11.75 -8.55
CA ARG A 102 -7.08 -12.87 -9.24
C ARG A 102 -6.15 -13.62 -8.30
N THR A 103 -5.38 -12.91 -7.50
CA THR A 103 -4.47 -13.51 -6.51
C THR A 103 -5.24 -14.35 -5.49
N MET A 104 -6.39 -13.86 -5.03
CA MET A 104 -7.24 -14.60 -4.10
C MET A 104 -7.81 -15.88 -4.74
N ILE A 105 -8.23 -15.80 -6.01
CA ILE A 105 -8.74 -16.95 -6.75
C ILE A 105 -7.63 -18.00 -6.92
N ASP A 106 -6.45 -17.58 -7.36
CA ASP A 106 -5.30 -18.46 -7.58
C ASP A 106 -4.82 -19.10 -6.28
N GLY A 107 -4.97 -18.38 -5.16
CA GLY A 107 -4.61 -18.89 -3.84
C GLY A 107 -5.68 -19.79 -3.20
N GLY A 108 -6.78 -20.10 -3.91
CA GLY A 108 -7.83 -20.97 -3.40
C GLY A 108 -8.76 -20.31 -2.38
N VAL A 109 -8.80 -18.98 -2.33
CA VAL A 109 -9.69 -18.27 -1.41
C VAL A 109 -11.15 -18.49 -1.81
N LYS A 110 -11.99 -18.84 -0.85
CA LYS A 110 -13.42 -19.11 -1.11
C LYS A 110 -14.13 -17.84 -1.61
N LYS A 111 -15.14 -18.04 -2.46
CA LYS A 111 -15.93 -16.95 -3.03
C LYS A 111 -16.46 -15.99 -1.95
N LYS A 112 -16.93 -16.53 -0.82
CA LYS A 112 -17.42 -15.73 0.30
C LYS A 112 -16.35 -14.76 0.80
N ASP A 113 -15.11 -15.23 0.97
CA ASP A 113 -14.01 -14.42 1.48
C ASP A 113 -13.54 -13.41 0.43
N ARG A 114 -13.63 -13.76 -0.88
CA ARG A 114 -13.28 -12.83 -1.96
C ARG A 114 -14.23 -11.64 -2.05
N GLN A 115 -15.45 -11.78 -1.50
CA GLN A 115 -16.43 -10.70 -1.46
C GLN A 115 -16.24 -9.78 -0.25
N ASP A 116 -15.37 -10.16 0.69
CA ASP A 116 -15.03 -9.33 1.82
C ASP A 116 -14.11 -8.19 1.35
N LYS A 117 -14.66 -6.98 1.35
CA LYS A 117 -13.94 -5.78 0.87
C LYS A 117 -12.72 -5.47 1.73
N SER A 118 -12.78 -5.76 3.03
CA SER A 118 -11.66 -5.55 3.93
C SER A 118 -10.46 -6.44 3.54
N MET A 119 -10.71 -7.69 3.12
CA MET A 119 -9.65 -8.57 2.63
C MET A 119 -9.09 -8.07 1.29
N VAL A 120 -9.95 -7.62 0.37
CA VAL A 120 -9.50 -7.07 -0.91
C VAL A 120 -8.61 -5.85 -0.69
N ASP A 121 -8.98 -4.96 0.22
CA ASP A 121 -8.23 -3.73 0.48
C ASP A 121 -6.81 -4.02 0.99
N LYS A 122 -6.65 -4.94 1.94
CA LYS A 122 -5.31 -5.25 2.46
C LYS A 122 -4.47 -6.08 1.49
N ILE A 123 -5.11 -6.91 0.65
CA ILE A 123 -4.39 -7.61 -0.42
C ILE A 123 -3.96 -6.61 -1.50
N SER A 124 -4.80 -5.63 -1.83
CA SER A 124 -4.43 -4.56 -2.75
C SER A 124 -3.21 -3.79 -2.23
N ALA A 125 -3.18 -3.49 -0.95
CA ALA A 125 -2.02 -2.84 -0.33
C ALA A 125 -0.76 -3.71 -0.45
N ALA A 126 -0.88 -5.03 -0.26
CA ALA A 126 0.25 -5.95 -0.42
C ALA A 126 0.75 -5.98 -1.86
N ILE A 127 -0.15 -5.91 -2.85
CA ILE A 127 0.22 -5.87 -4.26
C ILE A 127 0.94 -4.57 -4.59
N ILE A 128 0.47 -3.44 -4.08
CA ILE A 128 1.14 -2.15 -4.23
C ILE A 128 2.56 -2.23 -3.67
N LEU A 129 2.71 -2.83 -2.50
CA LEU A 129 4.00 -2.98 -1.85
C LEU A 129 4.93 -3.90 -2.65
N GLN A 130 4.40 -5.01 -3.14
CA GLN A 130 5.20 -5.95 -3.95
C GLN A 130 5.66 -5.28 -5.25
N SER A 131 4.80 -4.47 -5.88
CA SER A 131 5.16 -3.70 -7.07
C SER A 131 6.32 -2.74 -6.78
N PHE A 132 6.28 -2.09 -5.63
CA PHE A 132 7.36 -1.20 -5.20
C PHE A 132 8.68 -1.96 -5.01
N LEU A 133 8.62 -3.12 -4.36
CA LEU A 133 9.82 -3.95 -4.14
C LEU A 133 10.40 -4.45 -5.46
N ASP A 134 9.55 -4.90 -6.38
CA ASP A 134 9.98 -5.40 -7.69
C ASP A 134 10.64 -4.30 -8.51
N LYS A 135 10.04 -3.12 -8.53
CA LYS A 135 10.60 -1.97 -9.26
C LYS A 135 11.95 -1.56 -8.68
N ARG A 136 12.06 -1.54 -7.37
CA ARG A 136 13.31 -1.20 -6.68
C ARG A 136 14.43 -2.19 -7.01
N SER A 137 14.12 -3.49 -7.06
CA SER A 137 15.08 -4.53 -7.44
C SER A 137 15.53 -4.38 -8.88
N ASN A 138 14.60 -4.13 -9.80
CA ASN A 138 14.91 -3.94 -11.21
C ASN A 138 15.79 -2.71 -11.43
N ASP A 139 15.51 -1.62 -10.73
CA ASP A 139 16.32 -0.40 -10.81
C ASP A 139 17.76 -0.66 -10.32
N LYS A 140 17.93 -1.44 -9.26
CA LYS A 140 19.24 -1.81 -8.75
C LYS A 140 20.04 -2.67 -9.74
N GLU A 141 19.36 -3.64 -10.39
CA GLU A 141 20.01 -4.48 -11.40
C GLU A 141 20.44 -3.65 -12.61
N ASN A 142 19.56 -2.74 -13.07
CA ASN A 142 19.89 -1.87 -14.19
C ASN A 142 21.10 -0.98 -13.86
N ASN A 143 21.21 -0.51 -12.64
CA ASN A 143 22.34 0.30 -12.20
C ASN A 143 23.62 -0.53 -12.13
N ARG A 144 23.55 -1.82 -11.83
CA ARG A 144 24.72 -2.71 -11.81
C ARG A 144 25.25 -2.98 -13.23
N LEU A 145 24.35 -2.99 -14.22
CA LEU A 145 24.72 -3.27 -15.59
C LEU A 145 25.31 -2.06 -16.33
N LYS A 146 25.25 -0.92 -15.70
CA LYS A 146 25.89 0.30 -16.20
C LYS A 146 27.27 0.43 -15.61
#